data_ed432600be046302a8e59d9a80552c6b
#
_entry.id   ed432600be046302a8e59d9a80552c6b
#
_cell.length_a   1.000
_cell.length_b   1.000
_cell.length_c   1.000
_cell.angle_alpha   90.00
_cell.angle_beta   90.00
_cell.angle_gamma   90.00
#
_symmetry.space_group_name_H-M   'P 1'
#
loop_
_entity.id
_entity.type
_entity.pdbx_description
1 polymer ?
#
loop_
_entity_poly.entity_id
_entity_poly.type
_entity_poly.pdbx_seq_one_letter_code
_entity_poly.pdbx_strand_id
1 'polypeptide(L)'
;MKLGSWLFALICTSGVLSSPAWAQGGPLATPTGKVVLTVTGNITKHNANQQAVFDLKMIEALPQHSFTTRTPWYSTPVKFTGPKLADVLAAVGAQGKDIQAVAINNYQITIPMSDAQRYPVVMAWKINDQPIPVRAKGPLFIAFPYDNDAALRTAQYHERSIWQLKQLNIQ
;
A
#
# COMPACT_ATOMS: atom_id res chain seq x y z
N MET A 1 50.89 -50.43 20.29
CA MET A 1 50.32 -49.09 20.55
C MET A 1 49.81 -48.55 19.25
N LYS A 2 48.48 -48.55 19.05
CA LYS A 2 47.82 -48.00 17.80
C LYS A 2 46.97 -46.82 18.23
N LEU A 3 47.34 -45.58 17.75
CA LEU A 3 46.56 -44.41 17.94
C LEU A 3 45.44 -44.39 16.86
N GLY A 4 44.21 -44.39 17.28
CA GLY A 4 43.06 -44.20 16.40
C GLY A 4 42.74 -42.71 16.24
N SER A 5 42.76 -42.26 14.98
CA SER A 5 42.44 -40.88 14.56
C SER A 5 40.91 -40.79 14.35
N TRP A 6 40.23 -39.95 15.13
CA TRP A 6 38.80 -39.68 14.97
C TRP A 6 38.65 -38.42 14.10
N LEU A 7 38.21 -38.61 12.86
CA LEU A 7 37.77 -37.49 12.01
C LEU A 7 36.33 -37.08 12.39
N PHE A 8 36.17 -35.87 12.94
CA PHE A 8 34.87 -35.20 13.06
C PHE A 8 34.51 -34.57 11.75
N ALA A 9 33.51 -35.08 11.05
CA ALA A 9 32.92 -34.45 9.87
C ALA A 9 31.93 -33.35 10.33
N LEU A 10 32.28 -32.09 10.07
CA LEU A 10 31.42 -30.94 10.31
C LEU A 10 30.41 -30.84 9.13
N ILE A 11 29.16 -31.20 9.38
CA ILE A 11 28.06 -31.02 8.43
C ILE A 11 27.61 -29.59 8.56
N CYS A 12 28.02 -28.70 7.63
CA CYS A 12 27.45 -27.36 7.44
C CYS A 12 26.09 -27.48 6.75
N THR A 13 24.99 -27.41 7.49
CA THR A 13 23.66 -27.23 6.95
C THR A 13 23.49 -25.77 6.49
N SER A 14 23.62 -25.54 5.21
CA SER A 14 23.31 -24.25 4.58
C SER A 14 21.80 -24.02 4.61
N GLY A 15 21.33 -23.26 5.59
CA GLY A 15 19.94 -22.79 5.63
C GLY A 15 19.70 -21.80 4.48
N VAL A 16 18.93 -22.21 3.49
CA VAL A 16 18.45 -21.30 2.42
C VAL A 16 17.40 -20.39 3.03
N LEU A 17 17.78 -19.14 3.34
CA LEU A 17 16.84 -18.08 3.69
C LEU A 17 16.09 -17.70 2.41
N SER A 18 14.88 -18.20 2.25
CA SER A 18 13.95 -17.76 1.20
C SER A 18 13.51 -16.33 1.50
N SER A 19 14.15 -15.35 0.87
CA SER A 19 13.67 -13.97 0.85
C SER A 19 12.32 -13.92 0.13
N PRO A 20 11.32 -13.16 0.62
CA PRO A 20 10.03 -13.04 -0.05
C PRO A 20 10.24 -12.47 -1.46
N ALA A 21 9.68 -13.11 -2.46
CA ALA A 21 9.85 -12.83 -3.90
C ALA A 21 9.39 -11.44 -4.37
N TRP A 22 8.92 -10.60 -3.47
CA TRP A 22 8.44 -9.23 -3.75
C TRP A 22 9.54 -8.19 -3.91
N ALA A 23 10.78 -8.51 -3.52
CA ALA A 23 11.92 -7.58 -3.58
C ALA A 23 12.56 -7.48 -4.98
N GLN A 24 12.15 -8.30 -5.94
CA GLN A 24 12.72 -8.28 -7.30
C GLN A 24 11.64 -7.95 -8.32
N GLY A 25 11.86 -6.86 -9.05
CA GLY A 25 11.03 -6.20 -10.05
C GLY A 25 10.38 -7.04 -11.16
N GLY A 26 9.63 -8.07 -10.79
CA GLY A 26 8.81 -8.85 -11.73
C GLY A 26 7.62 -8.05 -12.28
N PRO A 27 6.99 -8.55 -13.37
CA PRO A 27 5.77 -7.96 -13.90
C PRO A 27 4.64 -8.00 -12.86
N LEU A 28 3.75 -7.00 -12.90
CA LEU A 28 2.56 -7.00 -12.08
C LEU A 28 1.67 -8.21 -12.43
N ALA A 29 1.15 -8.89 -11.41
CA ALA A 29 0.20 -9.97 -11.61
C ALA A 29 -1.09 -9.47 -12.31
N THR A 30 -1.77 -10.33 -13.03
CA THR A 30 -3.09 -10.03 -13.61
C THR A 30 -4.17 -10.19 -12.54
N PRO A 31 -5.11 -9.24 -12.38
CA PRO A 31 -6.24 -9.39 -11.46
C PRO A 31 -7.07 -10.63 -11.78
N THR A 32 -7.48 -11.37 -10.76
CA THR A 32 -8.37 -12.52 -10.85
C THR A 32 -9.79 -12.20 -10.41
N GLY A 33 -9.97 -11.05 -9.76
CA GLY A 33 -11.24 -10.57 -9.23
C GLY A 33 -11.63 -9.20 -9.82
N LYS A 34 -12.66 -8.59 -9.21
CA LYS A 34 -13.10 -7.24 -9.59
C LYS A 34 -11.99 -6.24 -9.32
N VAL A 35 -11.64 -5.43 -10.32
CA VAL A 35 -10.70 -4.32 -10.17
C VAL A 35 -11.26 -3.30 -9.17
N VAL A 36 -10.47 -2.96 -8.16
CA VAL A 36 -10.78 -1.97 -7.12
C VAL A 36 -9.91 -0.71 -7.22
N LEU A 37 -8.74 -0.81 -7.87
CA LEU A 37 -7.84 0.31 -8.09
C LEU A 37 -7.26 0.26 -9.51
N THR A 38 -7.22 1.42 -10.17
CA THR A 38 -6.49 1.65 -11.42
C THR A 38 -5.42 2.70 -11.19
N VAL A 39 -4.18 2.44 -11.59
CA VAL A 39 -3.09 3.42 -11.55
C VAL A 39 -2.68 3.73 -12.98
N THR A 40 -2.60 5.02 -13.31
CA THR A 40 -2.29 5.55 -14.65
C THR A 40 -1.23 6.63 -14.58
N GLY A 41 -0.87 7.19 -15.72
CA GLY A 41 0.11 8.29 -15.81
C GLY A 41 1.54 7.78 -15.85
N ASN A 42 2.46 8.49 -15.21
CA ASN A 42 3.88 8.18 -15.26
C ASN A 42 4.24 6.98 -14.36
N ILE A 43 3.98 5.77 -14.87
CA ILE A 43 4.28 4.48 -14.24
C ILE A 43 5.07 3.60 -15.21
N THR A 44 5.94 2.72 -14.69
CA THR A 44 6.80 1.85 -15.53
C THR A 44 6.32 0.41 -15.59
N LYS A 45 5.43 -0.01 -14.68
CA LYS A 45 4.91 -1.39 -14.63
C LYS A 45 3.40 -1.39 -14.88
N HIS A 46 3.00 -2.21 -15.85
CA HIS A 46 1.62 -2.30 -16.33
C HIS A 46 1.18 -3.77 -16.36
N ASN A 47 -0.10 -4.03 -16.16
CA ASN A 47 -0.74 -5.34 -16.37
C ASN A 47 -2.02 -5.26 -17.20
N ALA A 48 -2.39 -4.04 -17.68
CA ALA A 48 -3.51 -3.80 -18.60
C ALA A 48 -3.25 -2.50 -19.39
N ASN A 49 -3.31 -2.50 -20.71
CA ASN A 49 -3.31 -1.33 -21.63
C ASN A 49 -2.69 -0.03 -21.08
N GLN A 50 -1.38 -0.01 -20.79
CA GLN A 50 -0.64 1.12 -20.20
C GLN A 50 -1.15 1.56 -18.80
N GLN A 51 -1.84 0.69 -18.09
CA GLN A 51 -2.33 0.90 -16.74
C GLN A 51 -1.86 -0.22 -15.83
N ALA A 52 -1.80 0.06 -14.54
CA ALA A 52 -1.67 -0.95 -13.50
C ALA A 52 -3.02 -1.07 -12.80
N VAL A 53 -3.64 -2.25 -12.86
CA VAL A 53 -4.93 -2.53 -12.25
C VAL A 53 -4.78 -3.56 -11.14
N PHE A 54 -5.52 -3.36 -10.05
CA PHE A 54 -5.46 -4.21 -8.86
C PHE A 54 -6.86 -4.66 -8.46
N ASP A 55 -7.01 -5.94 -8.19
CA ASP A 55 -8.13 -6.44 -7.41
C ASP A 55 -7.79 -6.38 -5.90
N LEU A 56 -8.77 -6.72 -5.05
CA LEU A 56 -8.56 -6.65 -3.61
C LEU A 56 -7.49 -7.64 -3.13
N LYS A 57 -7.39 -8.83 -3.72
CA LYS A 57 -6.36 -9.82 -3.36
C LYS A 57 -4.95 -9.31 -3.63
N MET A 58 -4.77 -8.57 -4.71
CA MET A 58 -3.48 -7.95 -5.02
C MET A 58 -3.13 -6.85 -4.01
N ILE A 59 -4.12 -6.07 -3.56
CA ILE A 59 -3.92 -5.06 -2.49
C ILE A 59 -3.57 -5.75 -1.16
N GLU A 60 -4.24 -6.84 -0.82
CA GLU A 60 -3.96 -7.64 0.39
C GLU A 60 -2.57 -8.28 0.38
N ALA A 61 -2.07 -8.63 -0.79
CA ALA A 61 -0.77 -9.27 -0.97
C ALA A 61 0.42 -8.31 -0.83
N LEU A 62 0.20 -6.98 -0.95
CA LEU A 62 1.24 -5.97 -0.67
C LEU A 62 1.58 -5.96 0.83
N PRO A 63 2.77 -5.46 1.22
CA PRO A 63 3.12 -5.29 2.64
C PRO A 63 2.05 -4.48 3.36
N GLN A 64 1.46 -5.04 4.42
CA GLN A 64 0.38 -4.41 5.16
C GLN A 64 0.93 -3.57 6.31
N HIS A 65 0.35 -2.41 6.52
CA HIS A 65 0.63 -1.51 7.63
C HIS A 65 -0.67 -1.10 8.31
N SER A 66 -0.62 -0.83 9.62
CA SER A 66 -1.78 -0.33 10.35
C SER A 66 -1.37 0.73 11.36
N PHE A 67 -2.28 1.68 11.58
CA PHE A 67 -2.20 2.65 12.68
C PHE A 67 -3.60 2.98 13.17
N THR A 68 -3.68 3.45 14.42
CA THR A 68 -4.91 3.98 15.02
C THR A 68 -4.78 5.48 15.14
N THR A 69 -5.81 6.23 14.72
CA THR A 69 -5.80 7.70 14.76
C THR A 69 -7.21 8.26 14.92
N ARG A 70 -7.30 9.45 15.51
CA ARG A 70 -8.52 10.27 15.49
C ARG A 70 -8.70 10.90 14.12
N THR A 71 -9.94 11.07 13.70
CA THR A 71 -10.29 11.71 12.44
C THR A 71 -11.53 12.57 12.62
N PRO A 72 -11.80 13.55 11.75
CA PRO A 72 -13.04 14.33 11.83
C PRO A 72 -14.30 13.55 11.46
N TRP A 73 -14.18 12.32 10.93
CA TRP A 73 -15.32 11.53 10.43
C TRP A 73 -15.80 10.43 11.37
N TYR A 74 -15.06 10.18 12.46
CA TYR A 74 -15.39 9.16 13.45
C TYR A 74 -15.28 9.75 14.84
N SER A 75 -16.24 9.45 15.72
CA SER A 75 -16.29 9.95 17.10
C SER A 75 -15.20 9.37 18.01
N THR A 76 -14.66 8.21 17.65
CA THR A 76 -13.60 7.51 18.38
C THR A 76 -12.41 7.26 17.46
N PRO A 77 -11.18 7.09 17.99
CA PRO A 77 -10.05 6.66 17.21
C PRO A 77 -10.36 5.36 16.47
N VAL A 78 -9.93 5.25 15.21
CA VAL A 78 -10.12 4.07 14.36
C VAL A 78 -8.80 3.53 13.86
N LYS A 79 -8.71 2.21 13.74
CA LYS A 79 -7.57 1.50 13.17
C LYS A 79 -7.77 1.38 11.66
N PHE A 80 -6.86 1.98 10.89
CA PHE A 80 -6.76 1.80 9.44
C PHE A 80 -5.74 0.72 9.13
N THR A 81 -6.07 -0.19 8.19
CA THR A 81 -5.16 -1.26 7.74
C THR A 81 -5.16 -1.37 6.22
N GLY A 82 -3.97 -1.42 5.63
CA GLY A 82 -3.74 -1.56 4.20
C GLY A 82 -2.25 -1.41 3.86
N PRO A 83 -1.87 -1.50 2.59
CA PRO A 83 -0.52 -1.17 2.15
C PRO A 83 -0.23 0.32 2.35
N LYS A 84 1.03 0.69 2.59
CA LYS A 84 1.43 2.10 2.50
C LYS A 84 1.24 2.59 1.08
N LEU A 85 0.83 3.85 0.92
CA LEU A 85 0.72 4.46 -0.41
C LEU A 85 2.07 4.40 -1.15
N ALA A 86 3.19 4.60 -0.44
CA ALA A 86 4.54 4.47 -1.00
C ALA A 86 4.81 3.08 -1.59
N ASP A 87 4.33 2.00 -0.94
CA ASP A 87 4.53 0.63 -1.42
C ASP A 87 3.71 0.35 -2.69
N VAL A 88 2.49 0.91 -2.77
CA VAL A 88 1.65 0.85 -3.99
C VAL A 88 2.33 1.57 -5.15
N LEU A 89 2.86 2.79 -4.91
CA LEU A 89 3.57 3.57 -5.90
C LEU A 89 4.85 2.89 -6.39
N ALA A 90 5.60 2.27 -5.47
CA ALA A 90 6.79 1.48 -5.80
C ALA A 90 6.43 0.22 -6.62
N ALA A 91 5.32 -0.45 -6.31
CA ALA A 91 4.85 -1.64 -7.03
C ALA A 91 4.60 -1.35 -8.51
N VAL A 92 4.11 -0.15 -8.85
CA VAL A 92 3.85 0.29 -10.24
C VAL A 92 5.03 1.04 -10.87
N GLY A 93 6.11 1.28 -10.12
CA GLY A 93 7.25 2.07 -10.59
C GLY A 93 6.85 3.51 -10.92
N ALA A 94 6.08 4.15 -10.04
CA ALA A 94 5.59 5.51 -10.22
C ALA A 94 6.74 6.53 -10.20
N GLN A 95 6.72 7.45 -11.16
CA GLN A 95 7.72 8.52 -11.33
C GLN A 95 6.99 9.84 -11.57
N GLY A 96 6.84 10.66 -10.54
CA GLY A 96 6.10 11.93 -10.65
C GLY A 96 6.27 12.78 -9.41
N LYS A 97 5.67 13.97 -9.43
CA LYS A 97 5.63 14.89 -8.30
C LYS A 97 4.31 14.85 -7.56
N ASP A 98 3.24 14.58 -8.30
CA ASP A 98 1.87 14.64 -7.81
C ASP A 98 1.09 13.37 -8.15
N ILE A 99 0.14 13.05 -7.30
CA ILE A 99 -0.80 11.94 -7.43
C ILE A 99 -2.19 12.56 -7.49
N GLN A 100 -2.85 12.50 -8.63
CA GLN A 100 -4.27 12.83 -8.71
C GLN A 100 -5.08 11.61 -8.29
N ALA A 101 -5.64 11.64 -7.10
CA ALA A 101 -6.50 10.60 -6.55
C ALA A 101 -7.96 10.88 -6.93
N VAL A 102 -8.67 9.83 -7.40
CA VAL A 102 -10.05 9.93 -7.89
C VAL A 102 -10.95 8.94 -7.16
N ALA A 103 -12.03 9.44 -6.59
CA ALA A 103 -13.07 8.63 -5.95
C ALA A 103 -14.11 8.09 -6.93
N ILE A 104 -14.93 7.13 -6.49
CA ILE A 104 -16.00 6.53 -7.30
C ILE A 104 -17.01 7.58 -7.81
N ASN A 105 -17.31 8.60 -7.00
CA ASN A 105 -18.20 9.73 -7.36
C ASN A 105 -17.51 10.82 -8.21
N ASN A 106 -16.29 10.55 -8.72
CA ASN A 106 -15.45 11.47 -9.49
C ASN A 106 -14.91 12.68 -8.71
N TYR A 107 -15.04 12.73 -7.38
CA TYR A 107 -14.26 13.66 -6.56
C TYR A 107 -12.78 13.43 -6.79
N GLN A 108 -12.01 14.51 -6.91
CA GLN A 108 -10.56 14.44 -7.19
C GLN A 108 -9.81 15.34 -6.21
N ILE A 109 -8.64 14.87 -5.81
CA ILE A 109 -7.71 15.63 -4.98
C ILE A 109 -6.27 15.32 -5.39
N THR A 110 -5.41 16.32 -5.36
CA THR A 110 -3.98 16.18 -5.60
C THR A 110 -3.27 15.89 -4.28
N ILE A 111 -2.52 14.80 -4.24
CA ILE A 111 -1.66 14.41 -3.12
C ILE A 111 -0.21 14.50 -3.62
N PRO A 112 0.64 15.37 -3.05
CA PRO A 112 2.05 15.40 -3.40
C PRO A 112 2.72 14.05 -3.14
N MET A 113 3.57 13.59 -4.06
CA MET A 113 4.34 12.36 -3.91
C MET A 113 5.17 12.37 -2.61
N SER A 114 5.64 13.56 -2.20
CA SER A 114 6.38 13.77 -0.96
C SER A 114 5.60 13.39 0.31
N ASP A 115 4.26 13.47 0.28
CA ASP A 115 3.44 13.05 1.44
C ASP A 115 3.54 11.54 1.67
N ALA A 116 3.50 10.76 0.59
CA ALA A 116 3.67 9.30 0.67
C ALA A 116 5.08 8.88 1.10
N GLN A 117 6.09 9.72 0.80
CA GLN A 117 7.49 9.47 1.20
C GLN A 117 7.74 9.87 2.65
N ARG A 118 7.15 10.99 3.10
CA ARG A 118 7.38 11.57 4.43
C ARG A 118 6.57 10.88 5.53
N TYR A 119 5.35 10.49 5.23
CA TYR A 119 4.41 9.95 6.20
C TYR A 119 4.03 8.50 5.84
N PRO A 120 3.77 7.64 6.83
CA PRO A 120 3.27 6.29 6.57
C PRO A 120 1.77 6.33 6.20
N VAL A 121 1.45 7.04 5.10
CA VAL A 121 0.09 7.11 4.55
C VAL A 121 -0.35 5.72 4.14
N VAL A 122 -1.52 5.29 4.57
CA VAL A 122 -2.06 3.96 4.25
C VAL A 122 -3.20 4.08 3.25
N MET A 123 -3.17 3.26 2.22
CA MET A 123 -4.33 2.98 1.38
C MET A 123 -5.13 1.85 2.03
N ALA A 124 -5.98 2.24 2.99
CA ALA A 124 -6.72 1.30 3.82
C ALA A 124 -7.83 0.59 3.05
N TRP A 125 -7.95 -0.72 3.25
CA TRP A 125 -9.08 -1.55 2.83
C TRP A 125 -9.84 -2.14 4.02
N LYS A 126 -9.28 -1.96 5.25
CA LYS A 126 -9.96 -2.28 6.52
C LYS A 126 -9.99 -1.07 7.45
N ILE A 127 -11.08 -0.98 8.21
CA ILE A 127 -11.23 -0.14 9.39
C ILE A 127 -11.65 -1.04 10.55
N ASN A 128 -10.94 -0.94 11.69
CA ASN A 128 -11.15 -1.78 12.87
C ASN A 128 -11.20 -3.27 12.51
N ASP A 129 -10.23 -3.71 11.70
CA ASP A 129 -10.04 -5.08 11.20
C ASP A 129 -11.18 -5.62 10.30
N GLN A 130 -12.16 -4.79 9.93
CA GLN A 130 -13.25 -5.14 9.03
C GLN A 130 -13.05 -4.49 7.64
N PRO A 131 -13.30 -5.21 6.53
CA PRO A 131 -13.28 -4.62 5.19
C PRO A 131 -14.21 -3.40 5.11
N ILE A 132 -13.77 -2.36 4.40
CA ILE A 132 -14.55 -1.13 4.27
C ILE A 132 -15.63 -1.32 3.19
N PRO A 133 -16.92 -1.31 3.52
CA PRO A 133 -17.98 -1.44 2.51
C PRO A 133 -17.98 -0.25 1.54
N VAL A 134 -18.23 -0.51 0.25
CA VAL A 134 -18.32 0.54 -0.78
C VAL A 134 -19.34 1.62 -0.41
N ARG A 135 -20.53 1.20 0.10
CA ARG A 135 -21.60 2.11 0.53
C ARG A 135 -21.23 3.04 1.70
N ALA A 136 -20.16 2.69 2.45
CA ALA A 136 -19.62 3.54 3.51
C ALA A 136 -18.50 4.43 2.94
N LYS A 137 -17.25 4.01 3.09
CA LYS A 137 -16.07 4.76 2.63
C LYS A 137 -15.11 3.89 1.80
N GLY A 138 -15.51 2.63 1.46
CA GLY A 138 -14.70 1.67 0.72
C GLY A 138 -14.85 1.75 -0.79
N PRO A 139 -14.17 0.86 -1.51
CA PRO A 139 -13.36 -0.24 -0.99
C PRO A 139 -11.99 0.19 -0.45
N LEU A 140 -11.49 1.36 -0.87
CA LEU A 140 -10.17 1.89 -0.51
C LEU A 140 -10.29 3.31 0.04
N PHE A 141 -9.45 3.64 1.02
CA PHE A 141 -9.41 4.93 1.70
C PHE A 141 -7.96 5.36 1.93
N ILE A 142 -7.53 6.51 1.42
CA ILE A 142 -6.24 7.10 1.75
C ILE A 142 -6.34 7.73 3.14
N ALA A 143 -5.62 7.20 4.11
CA ALA A 143 -5.62 7.66 5.49
C ALA A 143 -4.23 8.13 5.95
N PHE A 144 -4.20 9.28 6.62
CA PHE A 144 -3.01 9.85 7.24
C PHE A 144 -3.00 9.56 8.75
N PRO A 145 -1.82 9.33 9.36
CA PRO A 145 -1.70 9.08 10.81
C PRO A 145 -1.70 10.41 11.60
N TYR A 146 -2.85 11.07 11.72
CA TYR A 146 -3.01 12.42 12.27
C TYR A 146 -2.50 12.58 13.69
N ASP A 147 -2.58 11.52 14.50
CA ASP A 147 -2.12 11.58 15.90
C ASP A 147 -0.59 11.51 16.03
N ASN A 148 0.11 11.06 14.97
CA ASN A 148 1.58 10.94 14.99
C ASN A 148 2.30 12.27 14.74
N ASP A 149 1.65 13.22 14.06
CA ASP A 149 2.22 14.54 13.75
C ASP A 149 1.14 15.62 13.77
N ALA A 150 1.35 16.68 14.54
CA ALA A 150 0.44 17.82 14.63
C ALA A 150 0.24 18.53 13.27
N ALA A 151 1.26 18.52 12.40
CA ALA A 151 1.19 19.08 11.05
C ALA A 151 0.12 18.42 10.19
N LEU A 152 -0.23 17.16 10.46
CA LEU A 152 -1.27 16.41 9.73
C LEU A 152 -2.71 16.80 10.14
N ARG A 153 -2.89 17.53 11.26
CA ARG A 153 -4.22 17.88 11.79
C ARG A 153 -4.77 19.18 11.18
N THR A 154 -4.65 19.30 9.86
CA THR A 154 -5.10 20.50 9.12
C THR A 154 -6.15 20.12 8.09
N ALA A 155 -6.95 21.09 7.66
CA ALA A 155 -7.96 20.89 6.60
C ALA A 155 -7.33 20.29 5.34
N GLN A 156 -6.12 20.72 4.97
CA GLN A 156 -5.40 20.24 3.81
C GLN A 156 -5.17 18.71 3.82
N TYR A 157 -4.72 18.14 4.94
CA TYR A 157 -4.51 16.68 5.04
C TYR A 157 -5.84 15.93 5.19
N HIS A 158 -6.85 16.55 5.79
CA HIS A 158 -8.19 15.97 5.79
C HIS A 158 -8.77 15.87 4.37
N GLU A 159 -8.59 16.88 3.52
CA GLU A 159 -9.01 16.85 2.11
C GLU A 159 -8.23 15.82 1.28
N ARG A 160 -6.92 15.63 1.55
CA ARG A 160 -6.10 14.61 0.91
C ARG A 160 -6.47 13.18 1.33
N SER A 161 -7.26 13.02 2.38
CA SER A 161 -7.74 11.73 2.86
C SER A 161 -9.00 11.32 2.12
N ILE A 162 -8.82 10.94 0.87
CA ILE A 162 -9.91 10.55 -0.03
C ILE A 162 -10.40 9.13 0.25
N TRP A 163 -11.71 8.96 0.39
CA TRP A 163 -12.39 7.67 0.49
C TRP A 163 -13.08 7.28 -0.81
N GLN A 164 -13.57 6.02 -0.89
CA GLN A 164 -14.10 5.43 -2.12
C GLN A 164 -13.12 5.59 -3.29
N LEU A 165 -11.83 5.47 -3.01
CA LEU A 165 -10.79 5.59 -4.03
C LEU A 165 -10.96 4.51 -5.10
N LYS A 166 -10.87 4.91 -6.39
CA LYS A 166 -10.88 4.02 -7.54
C LYS A 166 -9.66 4.17 -8.46
N GLN A 167 -9.01 5.34 -8.45
CA GLN A 167 -7.91 5.61 -9.38
C GLN A 167 -6.86 6.52 -8.76
N LEU A 168 -5.60 6.28 -9.13
CA LEU A 168 -4.46 7.18 -8.95
C LEU A 168 -3.89 7.50 -10.33
N ASN A 169 -3.74 8.79 -10.67
CA ASN A 169 -3.06 9.24 -11.87
C ASN A 169 -1.77 9.95 -11.47
N ILE A 170 -0.62 9.41 -11.88
CA ILE A 170 0.71 9.89 -11.52
C ILE A 170 1.15 10.98 -12.52
N GLN A 171 1.49 12.18 -12.00
CA GLN A 171 1.83 13.37 -12.78
C GLN A 171 3.23 13.91 -12.46
#